data_878cc43d1e86fe4ba603330728a9c39b
#
_entry.id   878cc43d1e86fe4ba603330728a9c39b
#
_cell.length_a   1.000
_cell.length_b   1.000
_cell.length_c   1.000
_cell.angle_alpha   90.00
_cell.angle_beta   90.00
_cell.angle_gamma   90.00
#
_symmetry.space_group_name_H-M   'P 1'
#
loop_
_entity.id
_entity.type
_entity.pdbx_description
1 polymer ?
#
loop_
_entity_poly.entity_id
_entity_poly.type
_entity_poly.pdbx_seq_one_letter_code
_entity_poly.pdbx_strand_id
1 'polypeptide(L)'
;AFGSGRMPSERIHSAGETKSGRVKDILELARVRDIPVRREDRVVLDRMAQGEVHQGIVAVSGEISYADFEVLFKTEKPLVVVLDGIEDPHNLGAVMRTAEACHASGIVVPERHSAPLSATVVKASAGASAYVPVVRAKNLVNVIGELKERGLWVIGVDPAGAQDWTSFDYTGPVALVLGGEHRGLRRLVREHCDALVRLPMLGKIASLNISVAAGVVLYEVVRQRT
;
A
#
# COMPACT_ATOMS: atom_id res chain seq x y z
N ALA A 1 0.48 12.38 -6.54
CA ALA A 1 -0.03 12.91 -5.27
C ALA A 1 -1.08 14.03 -5.45
N PHE A 2 -0.98 14.86 -6.48
CA PHE A 2 -1.88 16.00 -6.70
C PHE A 2 -3.24 15.62 -7.32
N GLY A 3 -3.45 14.38 -7.71
CA GLY A 3 -4.67 13.91 -8.40
C GLY A 3 -5.78 13.43 -7.49
N SER A 4 -5.49 12.98 -6.28
CA SER A 4 -6.47 12.40 -5.35
C SER A 4 -6.63 13.26 -4.11
N GLY A 5 -7.84 13.41 -3.62
CA GLY A 5 -8.15 14.26 -2.47
C GLY A 5 -7.66 13.76 -1.11
N ARG A 6 -6.79 12.76 -1.04
CA ARG A 6 -6.37 12.12 0.23
C ARG A 6 -5.06 12.63 0.83
N MET A 7 -4.24 13.32 0.07
CA MET A 7 -3.03 13.96 0.57
C MET A 7 -3.03 15.42 0.13
N PRO A 8 -3.73 16.31 0.84
CA PRO A 8 -3.62 17.74 0.55
C PRO A 8 -2.16 18.14 0.80
N SER A 9 -1.47 18.59 -0.24
CA SER A 9 -0.21 19.29 -0.04
C SER A 9 -0.53 20.58 0.70
N GLU A 10 -0.02 20.72 1.90
CA GLU A 10 -0.22 21.93 2.70
C GLU A 10 0.53 23.11 2.09
N ARG A 11 1.66 22.84 1.46
CA ARG A 11 2.50 23.85 0.85
C ARG A 11 3.49 23.26 -0.13
N ILE A 12 3.83 24.02 -1.17
CA ILE A 12 4.90 23.72 -2.10
C ILE A 12 6.03 24.74 -1.94
N HIS A 13 7.26 24.25 -1.87
CA HIS A 13 8.47 25.06 -1.93
C HIS A 13 9.16 24.82 -3.28
N SER A 14 9.47 25.88 -4.02
CA SER A 14 10.07 25.83 -5.35
C SER A 14 11.33 26.70 -5.43
N ALA A 15 12.36 26.24 -6.12
CA ALA A 15 13.47 27.08 -6.50
C ALA A 15 13.00 28.25 -7.38
N GLY A 16 13.68 29.41 -7.28
CA GLY A 16 13.26 30.66 -7.93
C GLY A 16 13.01 30.52 -9.43
N GLU A 17 14.01 30.03 -10.19
CA GLU A 17 13.86 29.77 -11.63
C GLU A 17 13.96 28.28 -11.90
N THR A 18 12.93 27.72 -12.55
CA THR A 18 12.92 26.33 -13.00
C THR A 18 12.78 26.25 -14.51
N LYS A 19 13.71 25.52 -15.14
CA LYS A 19 13.65 25.20 -16.58
C LYS A 19 12.87 23.90 -16.86
N SER A 20 12.55 23.12 -15.81
CA SER A 20 11.87 21.84 -15.94
C SER A 20 10.39 22.03 -16.28
N GLY A 21 9.91 21.46 -17.38
CA GLY A 21 8.51 21.44 -17.76
C GLY A 21 7.63 20.83 -16.69
N ARG A 22 8.07 19.70 -16.09
CA ARG A 22 7.34 19.02 -15.00
C ARG A 22 7.12 19.90 -13.78
N VAL A 23 8.10 20.72 -13.40
CA VAL A 23 7.94 21.64 -12.27
C VAL A 23 6.93 22.73 -12.61
N LYS A 24 6.92 23.24 -13.85
CA LYS A 24 5.91 24.20 -14.30
C LYS A 24 4.49 23.61 -14.22
N ASP A 25 4.31 22.37 -14.66
CA ASP A 25 3.02 21.68 -14.61
C ASP A 25 2.55 21.51 -13.15
N ILE A 26 3.46 21.17 -12.23
CA ILE A 26 3.16 21.07 -10.80
C ILE A 26 2.74 22.43 -10.21
N LEU A 27 3.44 23.51 -10.57
CA LEU A 27 3.13 24.85 -10.07
C LEU A 27 1.78 25.34 -10.60
N GLU A 28 1.45 25.07 -11.85
CA GLU A 28 0.13 25.39 -12.43
C GLU A 28 -0.97 24.59 -11.75
N LEU A 29 -0.76 23.30 -11.52
CA LEU A 29 -1.70 22.45 -10.77
C LEU A 29 -1.90 22.93 -9.33
N ALA A 30 -0.83 23.39 -8.68
CA ALA A 30 -0.90 24.00 -7.36
C ALA A 30 -1.77 25.25 -7.35
N ARG A 31 -1.61 26.10 -8.36
CA ARG A 31 -2.42 27.32 -8.55
C ARG A 31 -3.90 26.99 -8.71
N VAL A 32 -4.23 26.02 -9.55
CA VAL A 32 -5.62 25.58 -9.80
C VAL A 32 -6.27 25.01 -8.52
N ARG A 33 -5.46 24.49 -7.60
CA ARG A 33 -5.93 23.86 -6.35
C ARG A 33 -5.76 24.73 -5.11
N ASP A 34 -5.43 25.99 -5.27
CA ASP A 34 -5.17 26.93 -4.18
C ASP A 34 -4.13 26.44 -3.15
N ILE A 35 -3.14 25.64 -3.64
CA ILE A 35 -2.05 25.18 -2.79
C ILE A 35 -1.00 26.29 -2.71
N PRO A 36 -0.65 26.78 -1.50
CA PRO A 36 0.33 27.84 -1.35
C PRO A 36 1.71 27.42 -1.88
N VAL A 37 2.29 28.26 -2.73
CA VAL A 37 3.64 28.08 -3.28
C VAL A 37 4.57 29.11 -2.67
N ARG A 38 5.69 28.69 -2.09
CA ARG A 38 6.79 29.56 -1.63
C ARG A 38 8.00 29.38 -2.53
N ARG A 39 8.63 30.48 -2.89
CA ARG A 39 9.94 30.46 -3.56
C ARG A 39 11.03 30.46 -2.51
N GLU A 40 11.97 29.55 -2.65
CA GLU A 40 13.08 29.34 -1.70
C GLU A 40 14.40 29.19 -2.46
N ASP A 41 15.50 29.47 -1.76
CA ASP A 41 16.82 29.17 -2.26
C ASP A 41 17.05 27.65 -2.31
N ARG A 42 17.85 27.19 -3.27
CA ARG A 42 18.15 25.78 -3.45
C ARG A 42 18.69 25.11 -2.19
N VAL A 43 19.52 25.81 -1.43
CA VAL A 43 20.07 25.34 -0.13
C VAL A 43 18.96 25.02 0.87
N VAL A 44 17.86 25.78 0.86
CA VAL A 44 16.71 25.53 1.72
C VAL A 44 15.99 24.26 1.27
N LEU A 45 15.80 24.08 -0.03
CA LEU A 45 15.19 22.87 -0.60
C LEU A 45 16.05 21.63 -0.34
N ASP A 46 17.38 21.70 -0.48
CA ASP A 46 18.31 20.62 -0.16
C ASP A 46 18.17 20.17 1.31
N ARG A 47 18.05 21.14 2.22
CA ARG A 47 17.84 20.88 3.65
C ARG A 47 16.47 20.25 3.93
N MET A 48 15.41 20.74 3.29
CA MET A 48 14.06 20.19 3.42
C MET A 48 13.97 18.77 2.85
N ALA A 49 14.69 18.50 1.76
CA ALA A 49 14.73 17.19 1.11
C ALA A 49 15.63 16.18 1.85
N GLN A 50 16.35 16.61 2.91
CA GLN A 50 17.19 15.73 3.75
C GLN A 50 18.16 14.85 2.94
N GLY A 51 18.76 15.41 1.90
CA GLY A 51 19.69 14.70 1.01
C GLY A 51 19.04 13.95 -0.15
N GLU A 52 17.73 13.97 -0.26
CA GLU A 52 17.01 13.38 -1.39
C GLU A 52 16.99 14.30 -2.63
N VAL A 53 16.91 13.71 -3.83
CA VAL A 53 16.86 14.47 -5.08
C VAL A 53 15.48 15.12 -5.25
N HIS A 54 15.39 16.44 -5.15
CA HIS A 54 14.14 17.20 -5.18
C HIS A 54 13.85 17.92 -6.52
N GLN A 55 14.77 17.92 -7.47
CA GLN A 55 14.62 18.55 -8.81
C GLN A 55 14.13 20.02 -8.80
N GLY A 56 14.38 20.76 -7.71
CA GLY A 56 13.99 22.16 -7.56
C GLY A 56 12.58 22.39 -7.01
N ILE A 57 11.93 21.35 -6.48
CA ILE A 57 10.61 21.44 -5.84
C ILE A 57 10.50 20.47 -4.67
N VAL A 58 9.89 20.92 -3.57
CA VAL A 58 9.58 20.12 -2.39
C VAL A 58 8.13 20.40 -2.00
N ALA A 59 7.32 19.36 -1.90
CA ALA A 59 5.97 19.46 -1.40
C ALA A 59 5.93 19.03 0.08
N VAL A 60 5.39 19.86 0.93
CA VAL A 60 5.07 19.52 2.31
C VAL A 60 3.62 19.08 2.34
N SER A 61 3.38 17.86 2.76
CA SER A 61 2.03 17.33 2.96
C SER A 61 1.81 17.07 4.45
N GLY A 62 0.54 17.10 4.87
CA GLY A 62 0.16 16.58 6.17
C GLY A 62 0.55 15.11 6.35
N GLU A 63 0.50 14.64 7.57
CA GLU A 63 0.71 13.23 7.86
C GLU A 63 -0.31 12.36 7.10
N ILE A 64 0.16 11.26 6.52
CA ILE A 64 -0.76 10.27 5.96
C ILE A 64 -1.49 9.62 7.12
N SER A 65 -2.79 9.87 7.21
CA SER A 65 -3.63 9.24 8.22
C SER A 65 -4.04 7.84 7.81
N TYR A 66 -4.15 6.96 8.80
CA TYR A 66 -4.83 5.69 8.62
C TYR A 66 -6.32 5.92 8.37
N ALA A 67 -6.89 5.09 7.51
CA ALA A 67 -8.29 5.17 7.14
C ALA A 67 -9.18 4.36 8.09
N ASP A 68 -10.45 4.71 8.13
CA ASP A 68 -11.46 3.93 8.83
C ASP A 68 -11.72 2.60 8.12
N PHE A 69 -12.06 1.57 8.89
CA PHE A 69 -12.27 0.21 8.40
C PHE A 69 -13.37 0.13 7.32
N GLU A 70 -14.42 0.93 7.46
CA GLU A 70 -15.56 0.96 6.53
C GLU A 70 -15.16 1.31 5.08
N VAL A 71 -14.01 1.94 4.88
CA VAL A 71 -13.55 2.29 3.54
C VAL A 71 -13.28 1.07 2.65
N LEU A 72 -13.00 -0.09 3.26
CA LEU A 72 -12.68 -1.33 2.57
C LEU A 72 -13.88 -1.93 1.79
N PHE A 73 -15.11 -1.51 2.12
CA PHE A 73 -16.35 -2.12 1.62
C PHE A 73 -17.11 -1.23 0.62
N LYS A 74 -16.45 -0.24 0.02
CA LYS A 74 -17.09 0.70 -0.92
C LYS A 74 -17.38 0.12 -2.32
N THR A 75 -16.90 -1.08 -2.61
CA THR A 75 -17.08 -1.76 -3.90
C THR A 75 -17.90 -3.04 -3.68
N GLU A 76 -18.59 -3.50 -4.71
CA GLU A 76 -19.37 -4.76 -4.66
C GLU A 76 -18.49 -6.00 -4.47
N LYS A 77 -17.29 -5.98 -5.03
CA LYS A 77 -16.33 -7.08 -4.93
C LYS A 77 -15.02 -6.58 -4.30
N PRO A 78 -15.00 -6.29 -2.99
CA PRO A 78 -13.80 -5.78 -2.34
C PRO A 78 -12.64 -6.77 -2.51
N LEU A 79 -11.45 -6.20 -2.75
CA LEU A 79 -10.16 -6.87 -2.68
C LEU A 79 -9.36 -6.20 -1.56
N VAL A 80 -9.18 -6.88 -0.46
CA VAL A 80 -8.47 -6.36 0.71
C VAL A 80 -7.13 -7.08 0.84
N VAL A 81 -6.06 -6.36 1.12
CA VAL A 81 -4.75 -6.93 1.43
C VAL A 81 -4.50 -6.82 2.93
N VAL A 82 -4.30 -7.93 3.61
CA VAL A 82 -3.97 -7.98 5.04
C VAL A 82 -2.51 -8.39 5.18
N LEU A 83 -1.71 -7.55 5.83
CA LEU A 83 -0.28 -7.80 6.02
C LEU A 83 -0.02 -8.19 7.48
N ASP A 84 0.36 -9.44 7.71
CA ASP A 84 0.64 -9.96 9.06
C ASP A 84 2.10 -9.73 9.46
N GLY A 85 2.48 -8.46 9.56
CA GLY A 85 3.83 -8.00 9.83
C GLY A 85 4.56 -7.52 8.58
N ILE A 86 4.77 -6.22 8.47
CA ILE A 86 5.54 -5.60 7.39
C ILE A 86 6.34 -4.43 7.96
N GLU A 87 7.60 -4.68 8.33
CA GLU A 87 8.42 -3.71 9.06
C GLU A 87 9.28 -2.84 8.12
N ASP A 88 9.56 -3.32 6.90
CA ASP A 88 10.29 -2.55 5.91
C ASP A 88 9.35 -1.58 5.17
N PRO A 89 9.59 -0.25 5.24
CA PRO A 89 8.80 0.75 4.53
C PRO A 89 8.88 0.62 3.00
N HIS A 90 9.97 0.06 2.45
CA HIS A 90 10.07 -0.17 1.01
C HIS A 90 9.13 -1.28 0.56
N ASN A 91 9.01 -2.35 1.34
CA ASN A 91 8.08 -3.44 1.05
C ASN A 91 6.63 -2.97 1.18
N LEU A 92 6.29 -2.20 2.23
CA LEU A 92 4.94 -1.63 2.35
C LEU A 92 4.61 -0.73 1.16
N GLY A 93 5.53 0.15 0.76
CA GLY A 93 5.33 1.02 -0.40
C GLY A 93 5.17 0.24 -1.71
N ALA A 94 5.94 -0.83 -1.91
CA ALA A 94 5.84 -1.70 -3.09
C ALA A 94 4.49 -2.46 -3.12
N VAL A 95 4.04 -2.98 -1.98
CA VAL A 95 2.70 -3.61 -1.86
C VAL A 95 1.60 -2.60 -2.16
N MET A 96 1.69 -1.38 -1.63
CA MET A 96 0.71 -0.31 -1.92
C MET A 96 0.64 0.00 -3.42
N ARG A 97 1.79 0.06 -4.09
CA ARG A 97 1.85 0.31 -5.53
C ARG A 97 1.16 -0.79 -6.33
N THR A 98 1.39 -2.06 -5.98
CA THR A 98 0.75 -3.19 -6.64
C THR A 98 -0.74 -3.27 -6.31
N ALA A 99 -1.12 -3.02 -5.06
CA ALA A 99 -2.52 -2.99 -4.62
C ALA A 99 -3.33 -1.93 -5.38
N GLU A 100 -2.73 -0.75 -5.62
CA GLU A 100 -3.34 0.30 -6.45
C GLU A 100 -3.54 -0.18 -7.88
N ALA A 101 -2.51 -0.73 -8.51
CA ALA A 101 -2.57 -1.25 -9.88
C ALA A 101 -3.61 -2.38 -10.05
N CYS A 102 -3.86 -3.16 -9.00
CA CYS A 102 -4.89 -4.21 -8.95
C CYS A 102 -6.25 -3.73 -8.45
N HIS A 103 -6.44 -2.43 -8.28
CA HIS A 103 -7.68 -1.83 -7.79
C HIS A 103 -8.16 -2.40 -6.45
N ALA A 104 -7.21 -2.66 -5.53
CA ALA A 104 -7.54 -3.13 -4.19
C ALA A 104 -8.32 -2.05 -3.41
N SER A 105 -9.30 -2.49 -2.62
CA SER A 105 -10.14 -1.63 -1.78
C SER A 105 -9.36 -0.98 -0.63
N GLY A 106 -8.27 -1.63 -0.21
CA GLY A 106 -7.35 -1.10 0.79
C GLY A 106 -6.43 -2.16 1.38
N ILE A 107 -5.57 -1.70 2.28
CA ILE A 107 -4.58 -2.53 2.98
C ILE A 107 -4.83 -2.45 4.47
N VAL A 108 -4.77 -3.58 5.16
CA VAL A 108 -4.82 -3.66 6.63
C VAL A 108 -3.43 -4.02 7.14
N VAL A 109 -2.93 -3.23 8.09
CA VAL A 109 -1.65 -3.47 8.78
C VAL A 109 -1.87 -3.55 10.29
N PRO A 110 -1.09 -4.35 11.04
CA PRO A 110 -1.19 -4.37 12.48
C PRO A 110 -0.63 -3.07 13.09
N GLU A 111 -1.06 -2.72 14.29
CA GLU A 111 -0.57 -1.58 15.05
C GLU A 111 0.90 -1.73 15.46
N ARG A 112 1.30 -2.98 15.70
CA ARG A 112 2.67 -3.38 16.01
C ARG A 112 3.23 -4.26 14.90
N HIS A 113 4.54 -4.22 14.68
CA HIS A 113 5.22 -4.97 13.61
C HIS A 113 4.81 -4.52 12.20
N SER A 114 4.56 -3.22 12.03
CA SER A 114 4.36 -2.62 10.71
C SER A 114 5.13 -1.31 10.59
N ALA A 115 5.66 -1.05 9.41
CA ALA A 115 6.24 0.23 9.05
C ALA A 115 5.18 1.33 9.18
N PRO A 116 5.50 2.48 9.80
CA PRO A 116 4.60 3.62 9.81
C PRO A 116 4.45 4.20 8.40
N LEU A 117 3.31 4.85 8.14
CA LEU A 117 3.09 5.59 6.89
C LEU A 117 3.98 6.84 6.86
N SER A 118 5.22 6.65 6.45
CA SER A 118 6.29 7.64 6.43
C SER A 118 6.54 8.20 5.02
N ALA A 119 7.36 9.23 4.91
CA ALA A 119 7.83 9.76 3.62
C ALA A 119 8.51 8.68 2.76
N THR A 120 9.21 7.73 3.38
CA THR A 120 9.83 6.59 2.69
C THR A 120 8.77 5.69 2.06
N VAL A 121 7.67 5.38 2.76
CA VAL A 121 6.54 4.61 2.19
C VAL A 121 5.91 5.35 1.03
N VAL A 122 5.67 6.67 1.18
CA VAL A 122 5.14 7.51 0.08
C VAL A 122 5.99 7.42 -1.16
N LYS A 123 7.30 7.59 -0.98
CA LYS A 123 8.27 7.53 -2.09
C LYS A 123 8.29 6.13 -2.72
N ALA A 124 8.38 5.08 -1.92
CA ALA A 124 8.41 3.70 -2.39
C ALA A 124 7.11 3.29 -3.10
N SER A 125 5.97 3.84 -2.68
CA SER A 125 4.67 3.59 -3.32
C SER A 125 4.49 4.29 -4.68
N ALA A 126 5.43 5.15 -5.10
CA ALA A 126 5.34 5.94 -6.33
C ALA A 126 4.01 6.72 -6.46
N GLY A 127 3.44 7.16 -5.34
CA GLY A 127 2.19 7.92 -5.28
C GLY A 127 0.94 7.09 -5.01
N ALA A 128 1.02 5.76 -5.01
CA ALA A 128 -0.13 4.88 -4.71
C ALA A 128 -0.72 5.11 -3.32
N SER A 129 0.08 5.60 -2.36
CA SER A 129 -0.38 5.98 -1.02
C SER A 129 -1.49 7.05 -1.00
N ALA A 130 -1.66 7.77 -2.08
CA ALA A 130 -2.74 8.74 -2.23
C ALA A 130 -4.10 8.11 -2.61
N TYR A 131 -4.09 6.88 -3.11
CA TYR A 131 -5.26 6.19 -3.66
C TYR A 131 -5.69 4.99 -2.82
N VAL A 132 -4.72 4.20 -2.32
CA VAL A 132 -4.98 3.00 -1.53
C VAL A 132 -5.07 3.36 -0.06
N PRO A 133 -6.24 3.20 0.58
CA PRO A 133 -6.38 3.42 2.01
C PRO A 133 -5.63 2.35 2.81
N VAL A 134 -4.99 2.77 3.89
CA VAL A 134 -4.36 1.86 4.85
C VAL A 134 -5.13 1.93 6.17
N VAL A 135 -5.62 0.81 6.62
CA VAL A 135 -6.34 0.64 7.89
C VAL A 135 -5.37 0.05 8.91
N ARG A 136 -5.39 0.57 10.12
CA ARG A 136 -4.55 0.10 11.22
C ARG A 136 -5.35 -0.75 12.20
N ALA A 137 -4.93 -1.99 12.39
CA ALA A 137 -5.63 -2.97 13.21
C ALA A 137 -4.93 -3.21 14.55
N LYS A 138 -5.65 -3.11 15.66
CA LYS A 138 -5.15 -3.52 16.99
C LYS A 138 -4.96 -5.02 17.08
N ASN A 139 -5.86 -5.78 16.46
CA ASN A 139 -5.85 -7.24 16.43
C ASN A 139 -6.30 -7.74 15.04
N LEU A 140 -5.40 -8.40 14.30
CA LEU A 140 -5.71 -8.91 12.98
C LEU A 140 -6.72 -10.07 12.99
N VAL A 141 -6.75 -10.89 14.05
CA VAL A 141 -7.73 -11.98 14.16
C VAL A 141 -9.15 -11.42 14.22
N ASN A 142 -9.36 -10.34 14.98
CA ASN A 142 -10.67 -9.68 15.04
C ASN A 142 -11.04 -9.09 13.67
N VAL A 143 -10.08 -8.44 12.99
CA VAL A 143 -10.31 -7.90 11.64
C VAL A 143 -10.64 -9.00 10.64
N ILE A 144 -9.97 -10.15 10.70
CA ILE A 144 -10.28 -11.32 9.86
C ILE A 144 -11.72 -11.78 10.13
N GLY A 145 -12.14 -11.88 11.38
CA GLY A 145 -13.51 -12.20 11.74
C GLY A 145 -14.52 -11.23 11.11
N GLU A 146 -14.27 -9.94 11.25
CA GLU A 146 -15.13 -8.89 10.71
C GLU A 146 -15.17 -8.89 9.16
N LEU A 147 -14.06 -9.15 8.48
CA LEU A 147 -14.02 -9.32 7.02
C LEU A 147 -14.91 -10.50 6.58
N LYS A 148 -14.87 -11.61 7.30
CA LYS A 148 -15.71 -12.80 7.04
C LYS A 148 -17.20 -12.52 7.28
N GLU A 149 -17.55 -11.83 8.36
CA GLU A 149 -18.92 -11.39 8.64
C GLU A 149 -19.47 -10.47 7.55
N ARG A 150 -18.60 -9.71 6.88
CA ARG A 150 -18.93 -8.87 5.72
C ARG A 150 -18.93 -9.63 4.38
N GLY A 151 -18.76 -10.97 4.42
CA GLY A 151 -18.85 -11.82 3.24
C GLY A 151 -17.58 -11.94 2.40
N LEU A 152 -16.41 -11.54 2.90
CA LEU A 152 -15.16 -11.78 2.20
C LEU A 152 -14.62 -13.18 2.53
N TRP A 153 -14.13 -13.87 1.51
CA TRP A 153 -13.26 -15.03 1.71
C TRP A 153 -11.86 -14.57 2.14
N VAL A 154 -11.37 -15.08 3.25
CA VAL A 154 -10.06 -14.72 3.80
C VAL A 154 -9.05 -15.81 3.45
N ILE A 155 -8.11 -15.49 2.55
CA ILE A 155 -7.17 -16.43 1.96
C ILE A 155 -5.75 -16.11 2.44
N GLY A 156 -5.17 -17.02 3.19
CA GLY A 156 -3.78 -16.91 3.63
C GLY A 156 -2.82 -17.40 2.55
N VAL A 157 -1.78 -16.64 2.27
CA VAL A 157 -0.68 -17.06 1.41
C VAL A 157 0.42 -17.65 2.29
N ASP A 158 0.57 -18.98 2.24
CA ASP A 158 1.45 -19.72 3.14
C ASP A 158 2.11 -20.91 2.38
N PRO A 159 3.41 -21.17 2.53
CA PRO A 159 4.06 -22.31 1.89
C PRO A 159 3.42 -23.67 2.21
N ALA A 160 2.79 -23.81 3.39
CA ALA A 160 2.06 -25.00 3.80
C ALA A 160 0.61 -25.05 3.29
N GLY A 161 0.21 -24.17 2.39
CA GLY A 161 -1.11 -24.14 1.80
C GLY A 161 -1.46 -25.45 1.07
N ALA A 162 -2.67 -25.93 1.30
CA ALA A 162 -3.15 -27.17 0.69
C ALA A 162 -3.42 -27.02 -0.81
N GLN A 163 -3.73 -25.81 -1.26
CA GLN A 163 -4.11 -25.50 -2.64
C GLN A 163 -3.03 -24.66 -3.32
N ASP A 164 -2.88 -24.83 -4.62
CA ASP A 164 -2.08 -23.89 -5.41
C ASP A 164 -2.82 -22.55 -5.55
N TRP A 165 -2.07 -21.46 -5.55
CA TRP A 165 -2.60 -20.09 -5.61
C TRP A 165 -3.53 -19.83 -6.81
N THR A 166 -3.39 -20.57 -7.90
CA THR A 166 -4.24 -20.46 -9.09
C THR A 166 -5.54 -21.28 -9.02
N SER A 167 -5.65 -22.17 -8.03
CA SER A 167 -6.80 -23.11 -7.92
C SER A 167 -7.96 -22.55 -7.09
N PHE A 168 -7.76 -21.42 -6.41
CA PHE A 168 -8.83 -20.77 -5.66
C PHE A 168 -9.65 -19.82 -6.56
N ASP A 169 -10.95 -19.73 -6.30
CA ASP A 169 -11.83 -18.78 -7.00
C ASP A 169 -11.79 -17.39 -6.34
N TYR A 170 -11.14 -16.44 -7.00
CA TYR A 170 -11.00 -15.05 -6.55
C TYR A 170 -12.03 -14.10 -7.16
N THR A 171 -13.05 -14.59 -7.84
CA THR A 171 -14.03 -13.75 -8.57
C THR A 171 -14.96 -12.97 -7.62
N GLY A 172 -15.18 -13.46 -6.41
CA GLY A 172 -15.97 -12.83 -5.35
C GLY A 172 -15.19 -11.85 -4.46
N PRO A 173 -15.84 -11.32 -3.41
CA PRO A 173 -15.17 -10.54 -2.37
C PRO A 173 -14.06 -11.35 -1.68
N VAL A 174 -12.83 -10.82 -1.58
CA VAL A 174 -11.69 -11.56 -1.04
C VAL A 174 -10.74 -10.68 -0.24
N ALA A 175 -10.19 -11.24 0.84
CA ALA A 175 -9.07 -10.69 1.58
C ALA A 175 -7.86 -11.62 1.46
N LEU A 176 -6.76 -11.12 0.94
CA LEU A 176 -5.49 -11.84 0.83
C LEU A 176 -4.63 -11.52 2.05
N VAL A 177 -4.26 -12.55 2.82
CA VAL A 177 -3.44 -12.41 4.02
C VAL A 177 -2.02 -12.88 3.72
N LEU A 178 -1.05 -11.97 3.83
CA LEU A 178 0.36 -12.25 3.59
C LEU A 178 1.15 -12.14 4.90
N GLY A 179 1.98 -13.12 5.16
CA GLY A 179 2.84 -13.18 6.35
C GLY A 179 4.08 -12.31 6.22
N GLY A 180 4.64 -11.90 7.37
CA GLY A 180 5.88 -11.15 7.43
C GLY A 180 7.10 -11.95 6.97
N GLU A 181 8.19 -11.24 6.61
CA GLU A 181 9.39 -11.79 5.96
C GLU A 181 10.12 -12.89 6.76
N HIS A 182 10.08 -12.82 8.09
CA HIS A 182 10.86 -13.74 8.93
C HIS A 182 10.04 -14.90 9.49
N ARG A 183 8.73 -14.76 9.63
CA ARG A 183 7.89 -15.73 10.36
C ARG A 183 6.71 -16.26 9.56
N GLY A 184 6.48 -15.75 8.34
CA GLY A 184 5.27 -16.04 7.59
C GLY A 184 4.01 -15.58 8.34
N LEU A 185 2.91 -16.28 8.16
CA LEU A 185 1.68 -16.02 8.90
C LEU A 185 1.80 -16.46 10.36
N ARG A 186 1.43 -15.59 11.29
CA ARG A 186 1.31 -15.97 12.71
C ARG A 186 0.26 -17.06 12.87
N ARG A 187 0.49 -17.99 13.79
CA ARG A 187 -0.36 -19.18 14.00
C ARG A 187 -1.86 -18.85 14.06
N LEU A 188 -2.27 -17.91 14.90
CA LEU A 188 -3.67 -17.54 15.03
C LEU A 188 -4.24 -16.88 13.78
N VAL A 189 -3.47 -16.08 13.07
CA VAL A 189 -3.88 -15.48 11.80
C VAL A 189 -4.12 -16.56 10.75
N ARG A 190 -3.22 -17.52 10.64
CA ARG A 190 -3.33 -18.68 9.74
C ARG A 190 -4.57 -19.52 10.05
N GLU A 191 -4.82 -19.84 11.32
CA GLU A 191 -5.95 -20.65 11.77
C GLU A 191 -7.31 -19.98 11.48
N HIS A 192 -7.36 -18.67 11.37
CA HIS A 192 -8.59 -17.93 11.07
C HIS A 192 -8.82 -17.66 9.58
N CYS A 193 -7.86 -17.96 8.69
CA CYS A 193 -8.10 -17.93 7.25
C CYS A 193 -9.09 -19.04 6.84
N ASP A 194 -9.92 -18.78 5.83
CA ASP A 194 -10.86 -19.77 5.29
C ASP A 194 -10.14 -20.82 4.45
N ALA A 195 -9.08 -20.41 3.75
CA ALA A 195 -8.22 -21.29 3.00
C ALA A 195 -6.77 -20.79 3.02
N LEU A 196 -5.85 -21.72 2.75
CA LEU A 196 -4.42 -21.42 2.59
C LEU A 196 -4.00 -21.84 1.18
N VAL A 197 -3.41 -20.89 0.46
CA VAL A 197 -2.85 -21.13 -0.87
C VAL A 197 -1.33 -20.99 -0.84
N ARG A 198 -0.64 -21.80 -1.65
CA ARG A 198 0.81 -21.76 -1.77
C ARG A 198 1.26 -21.24 -3.12
N LEU A 199 2.35 -20.49 -3.12
CA LEU A 199 3.14 -20.20 -4.30
C LEU A 199 4.19 -21.30 -4.45
N PRO A 200 4.32 -21.97 -5.64
CA PRO A 200 5.28 -23.06 -5.81
C PRO A 200 6.71 -22.50 -5.79
N MET A 201 7.55 -23.07 -4.94
CA MET A 201 8.96 -22.73 -4.83
C MET A 201 9.80 -23.88 -5.40
N LEU A 202 10.31 -23.73 -6.63
CA LEU A 202 11.06 -24.76 -7.34
C LEU A 202 12.58 -24.69 -7.09
N GLY A 203 13.02 -23.63 -6.43
CA GLY A 203 14.43 -23.40 -6.11
C GLY A 203 14.81 -23.89 -4.71
N LYS A 204 16.01 -23.49 -4.26
CA LYS A 204 16.52 -23.79 -2.91
C LYS A 204 16.04 -22.77 -1.84
N ILE A 205 15.54 -21.63 -2.25
CA ILE A 205 15.03 -20.58 -1.36
C ILE A 205 13.58 -20.90 -1.04
N ALA A 206 13.21 -20.83 0.24
CA ALA A 206 11.91 -21.28 0.73
C ALA A 206 10.78 -20.24 0.64
N SER A 207 11.09 -18.99 0.32
CA SER A 207 10.10 -17.90 0.30
C SER A 207 10.45 -16.82 -0.72
N LEU A 208 9.45 -16.07 -1.15
CA LEU A 208 9.60 -14.81 -1.90
C LEU A 208 9.59 -13.61 -0.94
N ASN A 209 10.15 -12.50 -1.39
CA ASN A 209 9.90 -11.21 -0.75
C ASN A 209 8.39 -10.96 -0.71
N ILE A 210 7.89 -10.37 0.40
CA ILE A 210 6.45 -10.16 0.62
C ILE A 210 5.79 -9.32 -0.47
N SER A 211 6.48 -8.31 -1.00
CA SER A 211 5.92 -7.47 -2.07
C SER A 211 5.83 -8.20 -3.40
N VAL A 212 6.76 -9.13 -3.66
CA VAL A 212 6.72 -10.01 -4.83
C VAL A 212 5.59 -11.02 -4.71
N ALA A 213 5.47 -11.70 -3.55
CA ALA A 213 4.37 -12.63 -3.29
C ALA A 213 3.01 -11.94 -3.41
N ALA A 214 2.86 -10.74 -2.84
CA ALA A 214 1.66 -9.93 -2.98
C ALA A 214 1.35 -9.63 -4.45
N GLY A 215 2.35 -9.24 -5.24
CA GLY A 215 2.18 -8.96 -6.66
C GLY A 215 1.67 -10.16 -7.44
N VAL A 216 2.27 -11.34 -7.21
CA VAL A 216 1.87 -12.57 -7.90
C VAL A 216 0.39 -12.92 -7.61
N VAL A 217 -0.02 -12.92 -6.33
CA VAL A 217 -1.39 -13.30 -5.96
C VAL A 217 -2.42 -12.22 -6.34
N LEU A 218 -2.08 -10.94 -6.21
CA LEU A 218 -2.95 -9.84 -6.62
C LEU A 218 -3.25 -9.88 -8.12
N TYR A 219 -2.25 -10.16 -8.95
CA TYR A 219 -2.45 -10.27 -10.39
C TYR A 219 -3.22 -11.54 -10.79
N GLU A 220 -3.21 -12.60 -9.98
CA GLU A 220 -4.12 -13.72 -10.20
C GLU A 220 -5.58 -13.31 -9.95
N VAL A 221 -5.85 -12.52 -8.92
CA VAL A 221 -7.19 -11.94 -8.71
C VAL A 221 -7.62 -11.10 -9.90
N VAL A 222 -6.73 -10.24 -10.41
CA VAL A 222 -7.00 -9.44 -11.63
C VAL A 222 -7.31 -10.36 -12.80
N ARG A 223 -6.47 -11.38 -13.08
CA ARG A 223 -6.66 -12.32 -14.17
C ARG A 223 -8.02 -13.02 -14.13
N GLN A 224 -8.51 -13.36 -12.94
CA GLN A 224 -9.81 -14.03 -12.80
C GLN A 224 -11.00 -13.08 -12.88
N ARG A 225 -10.81 -11.79 -12.65
CA ARG A 225 -11.87 -10.79 -12.66
C ARG A 225 -12.00 -10.04 -13.99
N THR A 226 -11.01 -10.19 -14.90
CA THR A 226 -10.98 -9.59 -16.25
C THR A 226 -11.12 -10.67 -17.32
#